data_5b7c9846938fb8181c96ca2114a20631
#
_entry.id   5b7c9846938fb8181c96ca2114a20631
#
_cell.length_a   1.000
_cell.length_b   1.000
_cell.length_c   1.000
_cell.angle_alpha   90.00
_cell.angle_beta   90.00
_cell.angle_gamma   90.00
#
_symmetry.space_group_name_H-M   'P 1'
#
loop_
_entity.id
_entity.type
_entity.pdbx_description
1 polymer ?
#
loop_
_entity_poly.entity_id
_entity_poly.type
_entity_poly.pdbx_seq_one_letter_code
_entity_poly.pdbx_strand_id
1 'polypeptide(L)'
;MGLTERTSQGTGVALGSFIWFDSCIWEDCMTTLISEFMASHALPDSFAVLANETYLPLAERVATWQGAEGGPLGLALNGGQGTGKSTLAAFLRVYLERFHGLRVFVLSLDDLYLTRAERAELGERVHPLLATRGVPGTHDLEIGMDVANGCLNHEHTTIHSPVFEKANDDRAPREVWPVISAPVDLLILEGWCVGALPEPETALAEPINELERADDPKAVWRTYVNEQLKMNYQTFFSLFPRQVMLKAPDFDCILRWRTKQEHKLREKLSASGTVHAGLMDDAAVARFIMHYERLTRWMLAEMPARVDACIELNEAHGAERLVFRDNG
;
A
#
# COMPACT_ATOMS: atom_id res chain seq x y z
N MET A 1 15.64 -65.77 35.47
CA MET A 1 16.14 -64.45 35.81
C MET A 1 16.64 -63.86 34.51
N GLY A 2 15.94 -62.90 33.98
CA GLY A 2 16.29 -62.22 32.74
C GLY A 2 15.18 -61.23 32.37
N LEU A 3 15.34 -59.98 32.79
CA LEU A 3 14.41 -58.89 32.51
C LEU A 3 14.65 -58.42 31.07
N THR A 4 13.59 -58.45 30.25
CA THR A 4 13.57 -57.87 28.89
C THR A 4 13.08 -56.44 28.97
N GLU A 5 13.96 -55.49 28.69
CA GLU A 5 13.60 -54.08 28.45
C GLU A 5 12.90 -53.97 27.09
N ARG A 6 11.72 -53.34 27.10
CA ARG A 6 11.04 -52.90 25.89
C ARG A 6 11.39 -51.42 25.67
N THR A 7 12.13 -51.17 24.62
CA THR A 7 12.34 -49.82 24.09
C THR A 7 11.08 -49.38 23.33
N SER A 8 10.40 -48.36 23.82
CA SER A 8 9.36 -47.62 23.12
C SER A 8 10.01 -46.62 22.16
N GLN A 9 9.83 -46.85 20.87
CA GLN A 9 10.12 -45.81 19.86
C GLN A 9 9.03 -44.76 19.90
N GLY A 10 9.38 -43.61 20.41
CA GLY A 10 8.55 -42.39 20.28
C GLY A 10 8.80 -41.73 18.92
N THR A 11 7.75 -41.63 18.13
CA THR A 11 7.72 -40.85 16.90
C THR A 11 7.77 -39.36 17.29
N GLY A 12 8.95 -38.77 17.22
CA GLY A 12 9.15 -37.35 17.40
C GLY A 12 8.66 -36.59 16.15
N VAL A 13 7.60 -35.80 16.31
CA VAL A 13 7.22 -34.76 15.38
C VAL A 13 8.29 -33.65 15.51
N ALA A 14 8.98 -33.36 14.42
CA ALA A 14 9.96 -32.27 14.37
C ALA A 14 9.21 -30.95 14.44
N LEU A 15 9.18 -30.34 15.60
CA LEU A 15 8.85 -28.93 15.80
C LEU A 15 10.02 -28.11 15.25
N GLY A 16 9.69 -27.19 14.31
CA GLY A 16 10.65 -26.33 13.66
C GLY A 16 11.61 -25.64 14.64
N SER A 17 12.87 -25.60 14.27
CA SER A 17 13.97 -25.01 15.03
C SER A 17 13.75 -23.50 15.20
N PHE A 18 13.12 -23.09 16.29
CA PHE A 18 13.23 -21.73 16.81
C PHE A 18 14.68 -21.58 17.33
N ILE A 19 15.48 -20.82 16.59
CA ILE A 19 16.77 -20.35 17.09
C ILE A 19 16.44 -19.36 18.21
N TRP A 20 16.67 -19.73 19.46
CA TRP A 20 16.67 -18.83 20.61
C TRP A 20 17.87 -17.88 20.45
N PHE A 21 17.64 -16.71 19.83
CA PHE A 21 18.59 -15.61 19.97
C PHE A 21 18.55 -15.12 21.43
N ASP A 22 19.72 -14.90 22.02
CA ASP A 22 19.84 -14.22 23.28
C ASP A 22 19.04 -12.90 23.19
N SER A 23 18.15 -12.63 24.15
CA SER A 23 17.22 -11.49 24.07
C SER A 23 17.96 -10.15 23.87
N CYS A 24 19.16 -10.02 24.41
CA CYS A 24 20.02 -8.85 24.18
C CYS A 24 20.46 -8.69 22.72
N ILE A 25 20.81 -9.80 22.05
CA ILE A 25 21.24 -9.75 20.64
C ILE A 25 20.06 -9.37 19.75
N TRP A 26 18.85 -9.84 20.06
CA TRP A 26 17.64 -9.49 19.33
C TRP A 26 17.30 -8.00 19.46
N GLU A 27 17.32 -7.46 20.68
CA GLU A 27 17.06 -6.03 20.94
C GLU A 27 18.08 -5.13 20.24
N ASP A 28 19.37 -5.48 20.26
CA ASP A 28 20.42 -4.75 19.54
C ASP A 28 20.21 -4.77 18.02
N CYS A 29 19.82 -5.93 17.47
CA CYS A 29 19.53 -6.06 16.05
C CYS A 29 18.33 -5.21 15.62
N MET A 30 17.26 -5.17 16.43
CA MET A 30 16.06 -4.35 16.14
C MET A 30 16.36 -2.86 16.22
N THR A 31 17.08 -2.45 17.29
CA THR A 31 17.50 -1.05 17.47
C THR A 31 18.37 -0.59 16.28
N THR A 32 19.30 -1.44 15.84
CA THR A 32 20.15 -1.17 14.68
C THR A 32 19.32 -1.02 13.40
N LEU A 33 18.41 -1.97 13.10
CA LEU A 33 17.54 -1.90 11.93
C LEU A 33 16.73 -0.62 11.91
N ILE A 34 16.07 -0.28 13.03
CA ILE A 34 15.21 0.91 13.11
C ILE A 34 16.06 2.18 12.89
N SER A 35 17.25 2.26 13.49
CA SER A 35 18.14 3.40 13.33
C SER A 35 18.63 3.56 11.88
N GLU A 36 19.03 2.47 11.24
CA GLU A 36 19.45 2.44 9.83
C GLU A 36 18.29 2.86 8.92
N PHE A 37 17.10 2.35 9.18
CA PHE A 37 15.89 2.67 8.41
C PHE A 37 15.49 4.15 8.56
N MET A 38 15.53 4.68 9.78
CA MET A 38 15.26 6.10 10.05
C MET A 38 16.25 7.00 9.31
N ALA A 39 17.54 6.68 9.36
CA ALA A 39 18.57 7.46 8.69
C ALA A 39 18.38 7.45 7.16
N SER A 40 18.10 6.29 6.56
CA SER A 40 17.93 6.14 5.11
C SER A 40 16.68 6.83 4.56
N HIS A 41 15.62 6.98 5.38
CA HIS A 41 14.34 7.58 5.00
C HIS A 41 14.12 8.98 5.57
N ALA A 42 15.13 9.56 6.26
CA ALA A 42 15.05 10.86 6.92
C ALA A 42 13.81 11.01 7.83
N LEU A 43 13.57 9.98 8.66
CA LEU A 43 12.43 9.92 9.56
C LEU A 43 12.74 10.57 10.92
N PRO A 44 11.73 11.14 11.60
CA PRO A 44 11.91 11.78 12.91
C PRO A 44 12.09 10.72 14.02
N ASP A 45 12.67 11.12 15.16
CA ASP A 45 12.90 10.23 16.31
C ASP A 45 11.62 9.54 16.82
N SER A 46 10.47 10.19 16.68
CA SER A 46 9.17 9.60 17.03
C SER A 46 8.84 8.34 16.23
N PHE A 47 9.49 8.12 15.09
CA PHE A 47 9.31 6.90 14.31
C PHE A 47 9.77 5.64 15.04
N ALA A 48 10.77 5.71 15.90
CA ALA A 48 11.24 4.56 16.65
C ALA A 48 10.12 3.94 17.53
N VAL A 49 9.29 4.79 18.14
CA VAL A 49 8.12 4.33 18.93
C VAL A 49 7.11 3.64 18.00
N LEU A 50 6.75 4.28 16.90
CA LEU A 50 5.84 3.70 15.89
C LEU A 50 6.35 2.36 15.36
N ALA A 51 7.65 2.26 15.07
CA ALA A 51 8.26 1.04 14.58
C ALA A 51 8.15 -0.10 15.61
N ASN A 52 8.53 0.16 16.87
CA ASN A 52 8.52 -0.86 17.91
C ASN A 52 7.10 -1.29 18.30
N GLU A 53 6.17 -0.35 18.47
CA GLU A 53 4.85 -0.64 18.99
C GLU A 53 3.84 -1.09 17.93
N THR A 54 4.11 -0.80 16.64
CA THR A 54 3.14 -1.04 15.59
C THR A 54 3.73 -1.82 14.40
N TYR A 55 4.85 -1.37 13.83
CA TYR A 55 5.36 -1.95 12.58
C TYR A 55 5.98 -3.33 12.81
N LEU A 56 6.75 -3.52 13.89
CA LEU A 56 7.30 -4.83 14.24
C LEU A 56 6.21 -5.88 14.53
N PRO A 57 5.22 -5.62 15.40
CA PRO A 57 4.11 -6.56 15.59
C PRO A 57 3.36 -6.91 14.30
N LEU A 58 3.17 -5.94 13.41
CA LEU A 58 2.56 -6.19 12.12
C LEU A 58 3.46 -7.05 11.23
N ALA A 59 4.77 -6.76 11.19
CA ALA A 59 5.73 -7.52 10.37
C ALA A 59 5.77 -9.00 10.78
N GLU A 60 5.78 -9.30 12.08
CA GLU A 60 5.70 -10.67 12.61
C GLU A 60 4.38 -11.36 12.22
N ARG A 61 3.27 -10.62 12.26
CA ARG A 61 1.97 -11.14 11.80
C ARG A 61 2.00 -11.46 10.31
N VAL A 62 2.60 -10.59 9.48
CA VAL A 62 2.74 -10.82 8.03
C VAL A 62 3.61 -12.04 7.75
N ALA A 63 4.72 -12.21 8.48
CA ALA A 63 5.55 -13.41 8.39
C ALA A 63 4.76 -14.69 8.74
N THR A 64 3.91 -14.61 9.77
CA THR A 64 3.03 -15.72 10.16
C THR A 64 2.02 -16.05 9.05
N TRP A 65 1.39 -15.03 8.45
CA TRP A 65 0.46 -15.25 7.32
C TRP A 65 1.17 -15.88 6.13
N GLN A 66 2.34 -15.38 5.77
CA GLN A 66 3.13 -15.92 4.65
C GLN A 66 3.53 -17.38 4.91
N GLY A 67 4.00 -17.71 6.12
CA GLY A 67 4.35 -19.08 6.48
C GLY A 67 3.16 -20.05 6.47
N ALA A 68 1.95 -19.57 6.75
CA ALA A 68 0.73 -20.38 6.72
C ALA A 68 0.20 -20.61 5.30
N GLU A 69 0.53 -19.75 4.33
CA GLU A 69 0.07 -19.88 2.94
C GLU A 69 0.72 -21.05 2.21
N GLY A 70 1.95 -21.42 2.59
CA GLY A 70 2.71 -22.52 1.95
C GLY A 70 3.21 -22.18 0.54
N GLY A 71 3.15 -20.93 0.12
CA GLY A 71 3.60 -20.40 -1.16
C GLY A 71 3.66 -18.88 -1.17
N PRO A 72 3.80 -18.24 -2.36
CA PRO A 72 3.76 -16.79 -2.48
C PRO A 72 2.47 -16.18 -1.91
N LEU A 73 2.59 -15.08 -1.16
CA LEU A 73 1.45 -14.36 -0.58
C LEU A 73 1.32 -12.97 -1.19
N GLY A 74 0.10 -12.58 -1.58
CA GLY A 74 -0.28 -11.21 -1.90
C GLY A 74 -0.79 -10.48 -0.67
N LEU A 75 -0.23 -9.28 -0.37
CA LEU A 75 -0.65 -8.40 0.72
C LEU A 75 -1.09 -7.05 0.17
N ALA A 76 -2.33 -6.67 0.40
CA ALA A 76 -2.87 -5.34 0.09
C ALA A 76 -2.59 -4.37 1.24
N LEU A 77 -1.95 -3.24 0.96
CA LEU A 77 -1.67 -2.18 1.91
C LEU A 77 -2.39 -0.90 1.50
N ASN A 78 -3.47 -0.58 2.22
CA ASN A 78 -4.28 0.61 1.99
C ASN A 78 -3.88 1.76 2.92
N GLY A 79 -3.99 2.98 2.43
CA GLY A 79 -3.86 4.18 3.23
C GLY A 79 -3.94 5.44 2.37
N GLY A 80 -4.66 6.45 2.85
CA GLY A 80 -4.80 7.75 2.17
C GLY A 80 -3.45 8.46 1.93
N GLN A 81 -3.48 9.55 1.20
CA GLN A 81 -2.30 10.37 0.95
C GLN A 81 -1.72 10.89 2.27
N GLY A 82 -0.42 10.70 2.48
CA GLY A 82 0.27 11.16 3.67
C GLY A 82 0.17 10.25 4.90
N THR A 83 -0.52 9.12 4.85
CA THR A 83 -0.62 8.17 5.97
C THR A 83 0.68 7.41 6.28
N GLY A 84 1.67 7.41 5.39
CA GLY A 84 2.91 6.66 5.58
C GLY A 84 2.89 5.23 5.03
N LYS A 85 1.92 4.86 4.18
CA LYS A 85 1.82 3.50 3.60
C LYS A 85 3.10 3.03 2.89
N SER A 86 3.73 3.88 2.09
CA SER A 86 4.98 3.52 1.39
C SER A 86 6.16 3.33 2.36
N THR A 87 6.18 4.09 3.47
CA THR A 87 7.15 3.90 4.56
C THR A 87 6.93 2.55 5.26
N LEU A 88 5.68 2.19 5.54
CA LEU A 88 5.34 0.89 6.11
C LEU A 88 5.69 -0.24 5.16
N ALA A 89 5.35 -0.14 3.86
CA ALA A 89 5.71 -1.15 2.86
C ALA A 89 7.24 -1.36 2.77
N ALA A 90 8.01 -0.26 2.78
CA ALA A 90 9.47 -0.31 2.79
C ALA A 90 10.01 -0.95 4.07
N PHE A 91 9.44 -0.62 5.24
CA PHE A 91 9.83 -1.22 6.52
C PHE A 91 9.54 -2.72 6.55
N LEU A 92 8.34 -3.14 6.15
CA LEU A 92 7.97 -4.56 6.05
C LEU A 92 8.94 -5.32 5.16
N ARG A 93 9.30 -4.76 3.99
CA ARG A 93 10.26 -5.39 3.09
C ARG A 93 11.60 -5.59 3.78
N VAL A 94 12.21 -4.52 4.32
CA VAL A 94 13.55 -4.60 4.94
C VAL A 94 13.56 -5.56 6.12
N TYR A 95 12.52 -5.53 6.94
CA TYR A 95 12.39 -6.43 8.10
C TYR A 95 12.26 -7.89 7.68
N LEU A 96 11.32 -8.20 6.79
CA LEU A 96 11.02 -9.57 6.36
C LEU A 96 12.17 -10.19 5.57
N GLU A 97 12.85 -9.40 4.73
CA GLU A 97 14.07 -9.84 4.03
C GLU A 97 15.20 -10.17 5.03
N ARG A 98 15.43 -9.31 6.04
CA ARG A 98 16.56 -9.44 6.96
C ARG A 98 16.37 -10.53 8.00
N PHE A 99 15.18 -10.68 8.57
CA PHE A 99 14.94 -11.57 9.72
C PHE A 99 14.20 -12.86 9.37
N HIS A 100 13.42 -12.85 8.28
CA HIS A 100 12.69 -14.05 7.82
C HIS A 100 13.24 -14.62 6.51
N GLY A 101 14.22 -13.96 5.87
CA GLY A 101 14.82 -14.41 4.62
C GLY A 101 13.84 -14.45 3.45
N LEU A 102 12.72 -13.73 3.55
CA LEU A 102 11.70 -13.69 2.49
C LEU A 102 12.17 -12.80 1.33
N ARG A 103 11.82 -13.17 0.12
CA ARG A 103 11.96 -12.31 -1.06
C ARG A 103 10.70 -11.46 -1.15
N VAL A 104 10.81 -10.16 -0.89
CA VAL A 104 9.67 -9.24 -0.85
C VAL A 104 9.74 -8.26 -2.02
N PHE A 105 8.66 -8.16 -2.78
CA PHE A 105 8.50 -7.10 -3.76
C PHE A 105 7.34 -6.17 -3.37
N VAL A 106 7.55 -4.86 -3.53
CA VAL A 106 6.53 -3.83 -3.30
C VAL A 106 6.14 -3.24 -4.64
N LEU A 107 4.88 -3.43 -5.02
CA LEU A 107 4.25 -2.81 -6.18
C LEU A 107 3.40 -1.63 -5.71
N SER A 108 3.68 -0.44 -6.21
CA SER A 108 2.83 0.73 -5.96
C SER A 108 1.72 0.80 -7.00
N LEU A 109 0.48 1.00 -6.55
CA LEU A 109 -0.62 1.29 -7.47
C LEU A 109 -0.37 2.56 -8.28
N ASP A 110 0.37 3.53 -7.70
CA ASP A 110 0.77 4.76 -8.39
C ASP A 110 1.71 4.50 -9.59
N ASP A 111 2.44 3.37 -9.61
CA ASP A 111 3.28 3.00 -10.76
C ASP A 111 2.49 2.40 -11.93
N LEU A 112 1.23 2.07 -11.70
CA LEU A 112 0.32 1.50 -12.70
C LEU A 112 -0.52 2.55 -13.44
N TYR A 113 -0.32 3.86 -13.24
CA TYR A 113 -1.11 4.84 -13.97
C TYR A 113 -1.00 4.65 -15.48
N LEU A 114 -2.11 4.84 -16.18
CA LEU A 114 -2.16 5.02 -17.63
C LEU A 114 -1.23 6.17 -18.04
N THR A 115 -0.66 6.10 -19.21
CA THR A 115 0.13 7.19 -19.79
C THR A 115 -0.69 8.47 -19.88
N ARG A 116 -0.02 9.60 -19.98
CA ARG A 116 -0.68 10.89 -20.14
C ARG A 116 -1.59 10.93 -21.37
N ALA A 117 -1.16 10.30 -22.46
CA ALA A 117 -1.95 10.23 -23.70
C ALA A 117 -3.21 9.38 -23.52
N GLU A 118 -3.10 8.20 -22.91
CA GLU A 118 -4.24 7.32 -22.62
C GLU A 118 -5.27 7.99 -21.68
N ARG A 119 -4.78 8.74 -20.65
CA ARG A 119 -5.66 9.50 -19.75
C ARG A 119 -6.34 10.67 -20.46
N ALA A 120 -5.67 11.34 -21.39
CA ALA A 120 -6.26 12.40 -22.20
C ALA A 120 -7.40 11.84 -23.07
N GLU A 121 -7.16 10.72 -23.76
CA GLU A 121 -8.19 10.03 -24.55
C GLU A 121 -9.38 9.57 -23.66
N LEU A 122 -9.09 9.03 -22.48
CA LEU A 122 -10.12 8.64 -21.53
C LEU A 122 -10.96 9.86 -21.07
N GLY A 123 -10.29 10.99 -20.87
CA GLY A 123 -10.92 12.27 -20.53
C GLY A 123 -11.87 12.78 -21.61
N GLU A 124 -11.51 12.65 -22.88
CA GLU A 124 -12.35 13.01 -24.02
C GLU A 124 -13.53 12.04 -24.22
N ARG A 125 -13.29 10.74 -24.04
CA ARG A 125 -14.28 9.70 -24.32
C ARG A 125 -15.33 9.57 -23.22
N VAL A 126 -14.95 9.74 -21.95
CA VAL A 126 -15.84 9.49 -20.80
C VAL A 126 -16.11 10.77 -20.03
N HIS A 127 -15.09 11.36 -19.43
CA HIS A 127 -15.27 12.57 -18.61
C HIS A 127 -13.93 13.30 -18.40
N PRO A 128 -13.87 14.65 -18.55
CA PRO A 128 -12.63 15.42 -18.45
C PRO A 128 -11.82 15.22 -17.15
N LEU A 129 -12.49 14.94 -16.02
CA LEU A 129 -11.81 14.66 -14.74
C LEU A 129 -10.93 13.41 -14.79
N LEU A 130 -11.11 12.50 -15.75
CA LEU A 130 -10.28 11.30 -15.91
C LEU A 130 -8.95 11.56 -16.60
N ALA A 131 -8.72 12.75 -17.16
CA ALA A 131 -7.40 13.18 -17.61
C ALA A 131 -6.42 13.36 -16.43
N THR A 132 -6.95 13.63 -15.23
CA THR A 132 -6.18 13.65 -13.98
C THR A 132 -5.98 12.25 -13.45
N ARG A 133 -4.71 11.85 -13.18
CA ARG A 133 -4.41 10.57 -12.57
C ARG A 133 -4.91 10.48 -11.13
N GLY A 134 -5.25 9.28 -10.68
CA GLY A 134 -5.50 9.02 -9.26
C GLY A 134 -6.63 8.05 -8.99
N VAL A 135 -7.81 8.29 -9.56
CA VAL A 135 -9.01 7.51 -9.27
C VAL A 135 -9.06 6.17 -10.02
N PRO A 136 -9.82 5.18 -9.53
CA PRO A 136 -10.10 3.96 -10.27
C PRO A 136 -10.55 4.23 -11.70
N GLY A 137 -9.98 3.47 -12.65
CA GLY A 137 -10.13 3.67 -14.09
C GLY A 137 -8.99 4.45 -14.74
N THR A 138 -8.06 5.03 -13.95
CA THR A 138 -6.87 5.71 -14.47
C THR A 138 -5.58 4.89 -14.32
N HIS A 139 -5.68 3.60 -13.94
CA HIS A 139 -4.58 2.67 -13.82
C HIS A 139 -4.66 1.58 -14.92
N ASP A 140 -3.51 1.15 -15.38
CA ASP A 140 -3.33 0.04 -16.31
C ASP A 140 -3.31 -1.27 -15.50
N LEU A 141 -4.49 -1.83 -15.29
CA LEU A 141 -4.63 -3.06 -14.50
C LEU A 141 -4.17 -4.30 -15.27
N GLU A 142 -4.06 -4.28 -16.60
CA GLU A 142 -3.52 -5.39 -17.37
C GLU A 142 -2.04 -5.58 -17.02
N ILE A 143 -1.24 -4.52 -17.04
CA ILE A 143 0.16 -4.56 -16.60
C ILE A 143 0.24 -4.95 -15.11
N GLY A 144 -0.65 -4.41 -14.27
CA GLY A 144 -0.70 -4.76 -12.86
C GLY A 144 -0.96 -6.24 -12.63
N MET A 145 -1.90 -6.84 -13.36
CA MET A 145 -2.20 -8.27 -13.32
C MET A 145 -1.03 -9.12 -13.80
N ASP A 146 -0.35 -8.72 -14.88
CA ASP A 146 0.81 -9.43 -15.41
C ASP A 146 1.96 -9.45 -14.38
N VAL A 147 2.26 -8.31 -13.77
CA VAL A 147 3.27 -8.21 -12.71
C VAL A 147 2.89 -9.05 -11.51
N ALA A 148 1.64 -8.94 -11.03
CA ALA A 148 1.19 -9.65 -9.84
C ALA A 148 1.15 -11.16 -10.06
N ASN A 149 0.58 -11.63 -11.17
CA ASN A 149 0.52 -13.06 -11.50
C ASN A 149 1.94 -13.62 -11.68
N GLY A 150 2.82 -12.90 -12.36
CA GLY A 150 4.19 -13.35 -12.52
C GLY A 150 4.96 -13.43 -11.18
N CYS A 151 4.76 -12.48 -10.27
CA CYS A 151 5.38 -12.49 -8.93
C CYS A 151 4.86 -13.63 -8.06
N LEU A 152 3.56 -13.93 -8.13
CA LEU A 152 2.88 -14.91 -7.29
C LEU A 152 2.85 -16.32 -7.91
N ASN A 153 3.24 -16.48 -9.18
CA ASN A 153 3.33 -17.78 -9.83
C ASN A 153 4.55 -18.54 -9.31
N HIS A 154 4.43 -19.87 -9.20
CA HIS A 154 5.51 -20.75 -8.76
C HIS A 154 6.60 -20.98 -9.82
N GLU A 155 6.42 -20.49 -11.04
CA GLU A 155 7.40 -20.62 -12.11
C GLU A 155 8.48 -19.53 -12.02
N HIS A 156 9.75 -19.94 -12.10
CA HIS A 156 10.87 -18.98 -12.15
C HIS A 156 10.84 -18.20 -13.45
N THR A 157 10.63 -16.89 -13.36
CA THR A 157 10.58 -15.99 -14.49
C THR A 157 11.18 -14.63 -14.14
N THR A 158 11.40 -13.82 -15.15
CA THR A 158 11.85 -12.44 -15.03
C THR A 158 10.72 -11.51 -15.40
N ILE A 159 10.40 -10.57 -14.51
CA ILE A 159 9.30 -9.62 -14.65
C ILE A 159 9.86 -8.21 -14.68
N HIS A 160 9.30 -7.36 -15.52
CA HIS A 160 9.56 -5.92 -15.55
C HIS A 160 8.38 -5.21 -14.90
N SER A 161 8.63 -4.46 -13.80
CA SER A 161 7.59 -3.67 -13.14
C SER A 161 7.58 -2.25 -13.68
N PRO A 162 6.41 -1.69 -14.00
CA PRO A 162 6.33 -0.30 -14.46
C PRO A 162 6.80 0.68 -13.39
N VAL A 163 7.20 1.86 -13.85
CA VAL A 163 7.52 3.03 -13.02
C VAL A 163 6.79 4.23 -13.58
N PHE A 164 6.12 4.99 -12.73
CA PHE A 164 5.46 6.24 -13.11
C PHE A 164 6.27 7.45 -12.65
N GLU A 165 6.67 8.29 -13.60
CA GLU A 165 7.42 9.51 -13.35
C GLU A 165 6.48 10.67 -13.02
N LYS A 166 6.21 10.89 -11.73
CA LYS A 166 5.28 11.94 -11.27
C LYS A 166 5.67 13.35 -11.75
N ALA A 167 6.96 13.60 -11.96
CA ALA A 167 7.46 14.88 -12.44
C ALA A 167 7.06 15.16 -13.90
N ASN A 168 7.03 14.12 -14.74
CA ASN A 168 6.66 14.20 -16.15
C ASN A 168 5.16 13.89 -16.37
N ASP A 169 4.47 13.45 -15.31
CA ASP A 169 3.08 12.98 -15.35
C ASP A 169 2.86 11.87 -16.38
N ASP A 170 3.85 10.96 -16.51
CA ASP A 170 3.80 9.89 -17.50
C ASP A 170 4.50 8.62 -17.00
N ARG A 171 4.25 7.49 -17.67
CA ARG A 171 4.93 6.23 -17.44
C ARG A 171 6.35 6.31 -18.00
N ALA A 172 7.34 5.86 -17.20
CA ALA A 172 8.72 5.76 -17.65
C ALA A 172 8.89 4.77 -18.82
N PRO A 173 9.88 4.96 -19.70
CA PRO A 173 10.20 3.99 -20.74
C PRO A 173 10.52 2.62 -20.15
N ARG A 174 10.14 1.55 -20.87
CA ARG A 174 10.27 0.16 -20.38
C ARG A 174 11.71 -0.25 -20.07
N GLU A 175 12.68 0.36 -20.71
CA GLU A 175 14.11 0.11 -20.54
C GLU A 175 14.62 0.45 -19.12
N VAL A 176 13.92 1.32 -18.39
CA VAL A 176 14.27 1.70 -17.01
C VAL A 176 13.41 1.01 -15.96
N TRP A 177 12.51 0.13 -16.36
CA TRP A 177 11.68 -0.63 -15.44
C TRP A 177 12.54 -1.59 -14.62
N PRO A 178 12.38 -1.65 -13.29
CA PRO A 178 13.09 -2.61 -12.47
C PRO A 178 12.75 -4.04 -12.88
N VAL A 179 13.78 -4.89 -12.80
CA VAL A 179 13.71 -6.31 -13.14
C VAL A 179 13.59 -7.11 -11.85
N ILE A 180 12.58 -7.96 -11.77
CA ILE A 180 12.25 -8.78 -10.61
C ILE A 180 12.48 -10.24 -10.98
N SER A 181 13.24 -10.96 -10.14
CA SER A 181 13.36 -12.41 -10.21
C SER A 181 12.18 -13.05 -9.43
N ALA A 182 11.26 -13.61 -10.15
CA ALA A 182 10.08 -14.29 -9.58
C ALA A 182 10.30 -15.82 -9.45
N PRO A 183 9.54 -16.52 -8.60
CA PRO A 183 8.52 -15.96 -7.71
C PRO A 183 9.14 -15.18 -6.55
N VAL A 184 8.34 -14.29 -5.95
CA VAL A 184 8.64 -13.70 -4.65
C VAL A 184 7.90 -14.47 -3.56
N ASP A 185 8.33 -14.35 -2.29
CA ASP A 185 7.62 -15.00 -1.18
C ASP A 185 6.47 -14.11 -0.68
N LEU A 186 6.62 -12.78 -0.84
CA LEU A 186 5.59 -11.79 -0.51
C LEU A 186 5.55 -10.69 -1.57
N LEU A 187 4.38 -10.46 -2.15
CA LEU A 187 4.07 -9.30 -2.99
C LEU A 187 3.19 -8.33 -2.20
N ILE A 188 3.69 -7.13 -1.95
CA ILE A 188 2.91 -6.06 -1.31
C ILE A 188 2.40 -5.12 -2.40
N LEU A 189 1.08 -5.01 -2.56
CA LEU A 189 0.45 -3.96 -3.36
C LEU A 189 0.09 -2.79 -2.43
N GLU A 190 0.76 -1.65 -2.54
CA GLU A 190 0.42 -0.46 -1.76
C GLU A 190 -0.30 0.58 -2.62
N GLY A 191 -1.28 1.24 -2.04
CA GLY A 191 -1.98 2.33 -2.71
C GLY A 191 -3.13 2.90 -1.91
N TRP A 192 -3.59 4.08 -2.33
CA TRP A 192 -4.60 4.82 -1.59
C TRP A 192 -6.01 4.17 -1.63
N CYS A 193 -6.34 3.45 -2.72
CA CYS A 193 -7.63 2.77 -2.90
C CYS A 193 -7.48 1.24 -3.01
N VAL A 194 -6.32 0.70 -2.66
CA VAL A 194 -6.09 -0.75 -2.69
C VAL A 194 -7.10 -1.44 -1.77
N GLY A 195 -7.77 -2.46 -2.29
CA GLY A 195 -8.78 -3.21 -1.56
C GLY A 195 -10.12 -2.48 -1.37
N ALA A 196 -10.33 -1.30 -1.95
CA ALA A 196 -11.60 -0.60 -1.86
C ALA A 196 -12.75 -1.38 -2.52
N LEU A 197 -13.93 -1.33 -1.91
CA LEU A 197 -15.18 -1.83 -2.50
C LEU A 197 -15.95 -0.69 -3.18
N PRO A 198 -16.77 -0.97 -4.21
CA PRO A 198 -17.66 0.02 -4.79
C PRO A 198 -18.69 0.49 -3.76
N GLU A 199 -19.08 1.76 -3.87
CA GLU A 199 -20.22 2.30 -3.11
C GLU A 199 -21.56 1.74 -3.65
N PRO A 200 -22.60 1.70 -2.81
CA PRO A 200 -23.96 1.48 -3.31
C PRO A 200 -24.35 2.54 -4.34
N GLU A 201 -24.97 2.15 -5.44
CA GLU A 201 -25.35 3.07 -6.54
C GLU A 201 -26.20 4.25 -6.05
N THR A 202 -27.03 4.04 -5.02
CA THR A 202 -27.83 5.09 -4.40
C THR A 202 -27.00 6.19 -3.74
N ALA A 203 -25.79 5.89 -3.28
CA ALA A 203 -24.88 6.87 -2.69
C ALA A 203 -24.27 7.82 -3.74
N LEU A 204 -24.29 7.42 -5.02
CA LEU A 204 -23.75 8.23 -6.11
C LEU A 204 -24.72 9.33 -6.57
N ALA A 205 -25.97 9.34 -6.11
CA ALA A 205 -26.99 10.31 -6.56
C ALA A 205 -26.58 11.76 -6.23
N GLU A 206 -26.10 11.99 -5.01
CA GLU A 206 -25.76 13.34 -4.52
C GLU A 206 -24.24 13.60 -4.59
N PRO A 207 -23.82 14.79 -5.08
CA PRO A 207 -22.42 15.21 -5.02
C PRO A 207 -22.00 15.50 -3.58
N ILE A 208 -20.80 15.05 -3.19
CA ILE A 208 -20.29 15.22 -1.81
C ILE A 208 -19.44 16.47 -1.63
N ASN A 209 -18.88 17.01 -2.71
CA ASN A 209 -17.98 18.17 -2.68
C ASN A 209 -18.22 19.10 -3.88
N GLU A 210 -17.47 20.21 -3.94
CA GLU A 210 -17.62 21.21 -4.99
C GLU A 210 -17.14 20.71 -6.36
N LEU A 211 -16.12 19.85 -6.42
CA LEU A 211 -15.66 19.27 -7.69
C LEU A 211 -16.79 18.46 -8.34
N GLU A 212 -17.43 17.57 -7.59
CA GLU A 212 -18.55 16.78 -8.11
C GLU A 212 -19.74 17.63 -8.49
N ARG A 213 -20.04 18.67 -7.70
CA ARG A 213 -21.16 19.57 -7.96
C ARG A 213 -20.96 20.39 -9.22
N ALA A 214 -19.75 20.96 -9.40
CA ALA A 214 -19.45 21.84 -10.51
C ALA A 214 -19.12 21.10 -11.80
N ASP A 215 -18.30 20.04 -11.71
CA ASP A 215 -17.71 19.40 -12.87
C ASP A 215 -18.37 18.06 -13.22
N ASP A 216 -19.07 17.40 -12.27
CA ASP A 216 -19.76 16.13 -12.50
C ASP A 216 -21.26 16.18 -12.07
N PRO A 217 -22.04 17.20 -12.49
CA PRO A 217 -23.44 17.35 -12.05
C PRO A 217 -24.36 16.20 -12.50
N LYS A 218 -23.94 15.44 -13.51
CA LYS A 218 -24.70 14.29 -14.06
C LYS A 218 -24.21 12.94 -13.51
N ALA A 219 -23.30 12.93 -12.55
CA ALA A 219 -22.72 11.73 -11.95
C ALA A 219 -21.99 10.79 -12.94
N VAL A 220 -21.53 11.29 -14.08
CA VAL A 220 -20.86 10.46 -15.11
C VAL A 220 -19.51 9.98 -14.60
N TRP A 221 -18.70 10.90 -14.05
CA TRP A 221 -17.37 10.59 -13.56
C TRP A 221 -17.42 9.64 -12.35
N ARG A 222 -18.16 9.99 -11.29
CA ARG A 222 -18.22 9.18 -10.09
C ARG A 222 -18.85 7.80 -10.31
N THR A 223 -19.83 7.71 -11.24
CA THR A 223 -20.40 6.41 -11.64
C THR A 223 -19.37 5.56 -12.38
N TYR A 224 -18.62 6.14 -13.32
CA TYR A 224 -17.54 5.44 -14.01
C TYR A 224 -16.49 4.90 -13.04
N VAL A 225 -16.01 5.73 -12.11
CA VAL A 225 -15.04 5.33 -11.06
C VAL A 225 -15.58 4.14 -10.26
N ASN A 226 -16.83 4.18 -9.85
CA ASN A 226 -17.47 3.12 -9.08
C ASN A 226 -17.63 1.82 -9.88
N GLU A 227 -18.00 1.92 -11.16
CA GLU A 227 -18.08 0.75 -12.06
C GLU A 227 -16.70 0.13 -12.32
N GLN A 228 -15.66 0.94 -12.48
CA GLN A 228 -14.29 0.41 -12.58
C GLN A 228 -13.92 -0.38 -11.33
N LEU A 229 -14.20 0.15 -10.14
CA LEU A 229 -13.99 -0.58 -8.88
C LEU A 229 -14.76 -1.89 -8.84
N LYS A 230 -16.03 -1.88 -9.23
CA LYS A 230 -16.92 -3.05 -9.20
C LYS A 230 -16.44 -4.18 -10.11
N MET A 231 -15.84 -3.86 -11.24
CA MET A 231 -15.44 -4.84 -12.25
C MET A 231 -13.94 -5.18 -12.15
N ASN A 232 -13.12 -4.33 -12.71
CA ASN A 232 -11.72 -4.63 -12.97
C ASN A 232 -10.85 -4.69 -11.70
N TYR A 233 -11.10 -3.75 -10.76
CA TYR A 233 -10.28 -3.65 -9.56
C TYR A 233 -10.54 -4.79 -8.57
N GLN A 234 -11.78 -5.31 -8.48
CA GLN A 234 -12.05 -6.45 -7.60
C GLN A 234 -11.28 -7.69 -8.07
N THR A 235 -11.19 -7.90 -9.39
CA THR A 235 -10.39 -9.00 -9.96
C THR A 235 -8.91 -8.84 -9.61
N PHE A 236 -8.37 -7.64 -9.76
CA PHE A 236 -6.98 -7.35 -9.39
C PHE A 236 -6.73 -7.51 -7.88
N PHE A 237 -7.58 -6.95 -7.05
CA PHE A 237 -7.45 -7.02 -5.60
C PHE A 237 -7.63 -8.43 -5.03
N SER A 238 -8.32 -9.33 -5.74
CA SER A 238 -8.48 -10.73 -5.32
C SER A 238 -7.15 -11.50 -5.27
N LEU A 239 -6.10 -11.02 -5.94
CA LEU A 239 -4.74 -11.58 -5.84
C LEU A 239 -4.05 -11.27 -4.50
N PHE A 240 -4.64 -10.42 -3.68
CA PHE A 240 -4.10 -9.95 -2.40
C PHE A 240 -5.07 -10.29 -1.26
N PRO A 241 -5.11 -11.57 -0.83
CA PRO A 241 -6.10 -12.05 0.14
C PRO A 241 -5.93 -11.46 1.53
N ARG A 242 -4.72 -10.98 1.88
CA ARG A 242 -4.47 -10.30 3.16
C ARG A 242 -4.49 -8.80 2.96
N GLN A 243 -5.20 -8.09 3.84
CA GLN A 243 -5.41 -6.65 3.73
C GLN A 243 -5.03 -5.93 5.02
N VAL A 244 -4.20 -4.91 4.87
CA VAL A 244 -3.79 -4.01 5.96
C VAL A 244 -4.22 -2.58 5.61
N MET A 245 -4.80 -1.87 6.56
CA MET A 245 -5.21 -0.47 6.40
C MET A 245 -4.49 0.43 7.39
N LEU A 246 -3.91 1.54 6.88
CA LEU A 246 -3.55 2.70 7.68
C LEU A 246 -4.73 3.67 7.66
N LYS A 247 -5.53 3.64 8.73
CA LYS A 247 -6.76 4.43 8.86
C LYS A 247 -6.42 5.82 9.40
N ALA A 248 -6.60 6.85 8.58
CA ALA A 248 -6.61 8.24 9.05
C ALA A 248 -7.82 8.49 9.97
N PRO A 249 -7.73 9.45 10.91
CA PRO A 249 -8.87 9.83 11.74
C PRO A 249 -10.10 10.24 10.92
N ASP A 250 -9.88 11.07 9.92
CA ASP A 250 -10.88 11.59 8.98
C ASP A 250 -10.24 12.04 7.66
N PHE A 251 -11.07 12.49 6.73
CA PHE A 251 -10.61 13.02 5.45
C PHE A 251 -9.87 14.37 5.61
N ASP A 252 -10.25 15.19 6.56
CA ASP A 252 -9.63 16.51 6.80
C ASP A 252 -8.18 16.37 7.25
N CYS A 253 -7.86 15.31 8.00
CA CYS A 253 -6.48 14.94 8.31
C CYS A 253 -5.67 14.66 7.04
N ILE A 254 -6.23 13.91 6.09
CA ILE A 254 -5.57 13.60 4.82
C ILE A 254 -5.29 14.88 4.03
N LEU A 255 -6.25 15.80 3.96
CA LEU A 255 -6.06 17.11 3.33
C LEU A 255 -4.91 17.88 3.98
N ARG A 256 -4.90 17.99 5.33
CA ARG A 256 -3.83 18.67 6.08
C ARG A 256 -2.46 18.01 5.83
N TRP A 257 -2.39 16.69 5.83
CA TRP A 257 -1.15 15.96 5.60
C TRP A 257 -0.63 16.14 4.17
N ARG A 258 -1.52 16.11 3.19
CA ARG A 258 -1.15 16.33 1.78
C ARG A 258 -0.66 17.76 1.56
N THR A 259 -1.32 18.76 2.14
CA THR A 259 -0.89 20.16 2.09
C THR A 259 0.50 20.32 2.70
N LYS A 260 0.74 19.72 3.88
CA LYS A 260 2.05 19.73 4.54
C LYS A 260 3.15 19.08 3.70
N GLN A 261 2.83 17.98 2.99
CA GLN A 261 3.78 17.36 2.06
C GLN A 261 4.15 18.31 0.90
N GLU A 262 3.18 19.00 0.33
CA GLU A 262 3.41 19.95 -0.76
C GLU A 262 4.27 21.14 -0.30
N HIS A 263 4.03 21.66 0.92
CA HIS A 263 4.86 22.71 1.51
C HIS A 263 6.31 22.25 1.68
N LYS A 264 6.54 21.07 2.26
CA LYS A 264 7.90 20.51 2.39
C LYS A 264 8.59 20.29 1.05
N LEU A 265 7.86 19.85 0.03
CA LEU A 265 8.41 19.70 -1.31
C LEU A 265 8.81 21.05 -1.89
N ARG A 266 7.96 22.06 -1.75
CA ARG A 266 8.23 23.44 -2.19
C ARG A 266 9.46 24.02 -1.50
N GLU A 267 9.60 23.87 -0.18
CA GLU A 267 10.77 24.30 0.59
C GLU A 267 12.06 23.64 0.09
N LYS A 268 12.02 22.30 -0.09
CA LYS A 268 13.16 21.52 -0.58
C LYS A 268 13.61 21.95 -1.97
N LEU A 269 12.67 22.18 -2.88
CA LEU A 269 12.96 22.60 -4.25
C LEU A 269 13.45 24.05 -4.30
N SER A 270 12.87 24.93 -3.49
CA SER A 270 13.36 26.31 -3.36
C SER A 270 14.80 26.38 -2.85
N ALA A 271 15.16 25.52 -1.89
CA ALA A 271 16.51 25.43 -1.37
C ALA A 271 17.53 24.92 -2.40
N SER A 272 17.08 24.08 -3.37
CA SER A 272 17.93 23.56 -4.46
C SER A 272 18.03 24.48 -5.68
N GLY A 273 17.32 25.63 -5.68
CA GLY A 273 17.28 26.57 -6.80
C GLY A 273 16.52 26.05 -8.03
N THR A 274 15.76 24.97 -7.89
CA THR A 274 15.05 24.32 -8.98
C THR A 274 13.60 24.84 -9.03
N VAL A 275 13.21 25.44 -10.15
CA VAL A 275 11.81 25.83 -10.40
C VAL A 275 11.10 24.65 -11.05
N HIS A 276 10.14 24.04 -10.33
CA HIS A 276 9.28 23.00 -10.88
C HIS A 276 7.88 23.55 -11.22
N ALA A 277 7.48 23.37 -12.48
CA ALA A 277 6.17 23.80 -12.99
C ALA A 277 4.97 23.04 -12.38
N GLY A 278 5.23 21.96 -11.61
CA GLY A 278 4.20 21.08 -11.05
C GLY A 278 3.86 21.31 -9.57
N LEU A 279 4.38 22.38 -8.93
CA LEU A 279 4.04 22.69 -7.53
C LEU A 279 2.63 23.29 -7.44
N MET A 280 1.80 22.69 -6.59
CA MET A 280 0.44 23.14 -6.34
C MET A 280 0.42 24.16 -5.18
N ASP A 281 -0.35 25.24 -5.33
CA ASP A 281 -0.73 26.08 -4.18
C ASP A 281 -1.80 25.37 -3.34
N ASP A 282 -2.17 25.95 -2.20
CA ASP A 282 -3.10 25.33 -1.27
C ASP A 282 -4.50 25.15 -1.88
N ALA A 283 -4.94 26.05 -2.75
CA ALA A 283 -6.23 25.93 -3.44
C ALA A 283 -6.19 24.80 -4.48
N ALA A 284 -5.09 24.66 -5.21
CA ALA A 284 -4.88 23.56 -6.16
C ALA A 284 -4.78 22.20 -5.44
N VAL A 285 -4.10 22.15 -4.27
CA VAL A 285 -4.07 20.95 -3.42
C VAL A 285 -5.48 20.59 -2.95
N ALA A 286 -6.24 21.54 -2.43
CA ALA A 286 -7.60 21.30 -1.97
C ALA A 286 -8.50 20.78 -3.11
N ARG A 287 -8.40 21.37 -4.31
CA ARG A 287 -9.15 20.90 -5.47
C ARG A 287 -8.69 19.51 -5.92
N PHE A 288 -7.38 19.26 -5.96
CA PHE A 288 -6.82 17.95 -6.32
C PHE A 288 -7.31 16.85 -5.38
N ILE A 289 -7.31 17.08 -4.06
CA ILE A 289 -7.71 16.08 -3.08
C ILE A 289 -9.22 15.75 -3.14
N MET A 290 -10.06 16.65 -3.68
CA MET A 290 -11.50 16.38 -3.87
C MET A 290 -11.78 15.18 -4.79
N HIS A 291 -10.85 14.86 -5.72
CA HIS A 291 -10.98 13.65 -6.56
C HIS A 291 -10.97 12.35 -5.73
N TYR A 292 -10.34 12.38 -4.59
CA TYR A 292 -10.16 11.22 -3.71
C TYR A 292 -11.18 11.14 -2.58
N GLU A 293 -11.89 12.25 -2.30
CA GLU A 293 -12.67 12.42 -1.08
C GLU A 293 -13.78 11.38 -0.93
N ARG A 294 -14.59 11.18 -1.96
CA ARG A 294 -15.71 10.24 -1.94
C ARG A 294 -15.25 8.84 -1.52
N LEU A 295 -14.36 8.27 -2.29
CA LEU A 295 -13.88 6.92 -2.05
C LEU A 295 -13.09 6.81 -0.74
N THR A 296 -12.36 7.86 -0.35
CA THR A 296 -11.64 7.87 0.93
C THR A 296 -12.62 7.84 2.10
N ARG A 297 -13.67 8.67 2.09
CA ARG A 297 -14.70 8.65 3.15
C ARG A 297 -15.40 7.30 3.23
N TRP A 298 -15.70 6.70 2.08
CA TRP A 298 -16.28 5.37 2.00
C TRP A 298 -15.36 4.30 2.63
N MET A 299 -14.10 4.26 2.22
CA MET A 299 -13.11 3.33 2.78
C MET A 299 -12.91 3.50 4.29
N LEU A 300 -12.82 4.75 4.78
CA LEU A 300 -12.67 5.02 6.22
C LEU A 300 -13.86 4.47 7.02
N ALA A 301 -15.05 4.41 6.44
CA ALA A 301 -16.24 3.90 7.09
C ALA A 301 -16.34 2.36 7.03
N GLU A 302 -16.05 1.74 5.86
CA GLU A 302 -16.35 0.32 5.64
C GLU A 302 -15.14 -0.62 5.84
N MET A 303 -13.92 -0.21 5.42
CA MET A 303 -12.76 -1.10 5.43
C MET A 303 -12.32 -1.57 6.82
N PRO A 304 -12.34 -0.74 7.88
CA PRO A 304 -11.88 -1.17 9.21
C PRO A 304 -12.60 -2.42 9.72
N ALA A 305 -13.84 -2.62 9.24
CA ALA A 305 -14.64 -3.77 9.63
C ALA A 305 -14.26 -5.08 8.96
N ARG A 306 -13.44 -5.10 7.89
CA ARG A 306 -13.15 -6.30 7.09
C ARG A 306 -11.67 -6.59 6.83
N VAL A 307 -10.77 -5.62 7.03
CA VAL A 307 -9.32 -5.84 6.83
C VAL A 307 -8.74 -6.76 7.90
N ASP A 308 -7.68 -7.50 7.58
CA ASP A 308 -7.00 -8.42 8.51
C ASP A 308 -6.21 -7.67 9.60
N ALA A 309 -5.69 -6.48 9.27
CA ALA A 309 -5.09 -5.58 10.26
C ALA A 309 -5.43 -4.11 9.95
N CYS A 310 -5.72 -3.35 11.01
CA CYS A 310 -5.98 -1.92 10.92
C CYS A 310 -5.08 -1.16 11.88
N ILE A 311 -4.27 -0.23 11.36
CA ILE A 311 -3.50 0.74 12.13
C ILE A 311 -4.31 2.04 12.17
N GLU A 312 -4.85 2.38 13.32
CA GLU A 312 -5.55 3.65 13.53
C GLU A 312 -4.53 4.74 13.84
N LEU A 313 -4.49 5.76 12.99
CA LEU A 313 -3.57 6.89 13.12
C LEU A 313 -4.22 8.05 13.85
N ASN A 314 -3.42 8.82 14.61
CA ASN A 314 -3.83 10.11 15.15
C ASN A 314 -3.44 11.26 14.19
N GLU A 315 -3.88 12.48 14.50
CA GLU A 315 -3.62 13.66 13.70
C GLU A 315 -2.12 13.98 13.52
N ALA A 316 -1.27 13.53 14.45
CA ALA A 316 0.18 13.73 14.44
C ALA A 316 0.94 12.60 13.69
N HIS A 317 0.26 11.70 12.99
CA HIS A 317 0.80 10.51 12.31
C HIS A 317 1.32 9.41 13.26
N GLY A 318 1.06 9.49 14.55
CA GLY A 318 1.30 8.39 15.49
C GLY A 318 0.24 7.31 15.32
N ALA A 319 0.57 6.05 15.60
CA ALA A 319 -0.42 5.00 15.73
C ALA A 319 -1.06 5.07 17.11
N GLU A 320 -2.40 5.09 17.17
CA GLU A 320 -3.15 4.99 18.41
C GLU A 320 -3.43 3.52 18.76
N ARG A 321 -3.65 2.71 17.74
CA ARG A 321 -4.01 1.31 17.92
C ARG A 321 -3.66 0.49 16.68
N LEU A 322 -3.14 -0.72 16.91
CA LEU A 322 -3.06 -1.78 15.92
C LEU A 322 -4.08 -2.85 16.29
N VAL A 323 -5.00 -3.13 15.40
CA VAL A 323 -6.05 -4.14 15.57
C VAL A 323 -5.87 -5.22 14.55
N PHE A 324 -5.70 -6.46 15.00
CA PHE A 324 -5.78 -7.65 14.15
C PHE A 324 -7.18 -8.23 14.21
N ARG A 325 -7.68 -8.66 13.07
CA ARG A 325 -8.88 -9.47 13.01
C ARG A 325 -8.44 -10.94 12.94
N ASP A 326 -8.78 -11.70 13.94
CA ASP A 326 -8.65 -13.14 13.92
C ASP A 326 -9.83 -13.69 13.09
N ASN A 327 -9.57 -13.93 11.81
CA ASN A 327 -10.43 -14.79 11.02
C ASN A 327 -10.09 -16.20 11.47
N GLY A 328 -10.94 -16.79 12.36
CA GLY A 328 -10.80 -18.11 12.93
C GLY A 328 -10.72 -19.23 11.88
#